data_8a2824454113aba5b134e3324b453033
#
_entry.id   8a2824454113aba5b134e3324b453033
#
_cell.length_a   1.000
_cell.length_b   1.000
_cell.length_c   1.000
_cell.angle_alpha   90.00
_cell.angle_beta   90.00
_cell.angle_gamma   90.00
#
_symmetry.space_group_name_H-M   'P 1'
#
loop_
_entity.id
_entity.type
_entity.pdbx_description
1 polymer ?
#
loop_
_entity_poly.entity_id
_entity_poly.type
_entity_poly.pdbx_seq_one_letter_code
_entity_poly.pdbx_strand_id
1 'polypeptide(L)'
;SYVINNWLHAGQLRHNRAYYRRFGLRKNVFSPIGSKDFGGKHDSDIPWLDQPVALERLEQHPWFQALDAGMQSKIRQFVTDGYTVLENYFPEGATTALNAEVDRLLDSGKTGFNYTGRKIFNLPEQSDLAGDFFRHPPLLEILSFLLGKPALPFQSMNFTVGSEQRVHSDSI
;
A
#
# COMPACT_ATOMS: atom_id res chain seq x y z
N SER A 1 -13.44 20.49 11.03
CA SER A 1 -14.54 19.58 10.64
C SER A 1 -14.43 19.26 9.15
N TYR A 2 -14.79 18.04 8.76
CA TYR A 2 -14.72 17.54 7.39
C TYR A 2 -15.39 18.47 6.36
N VAL A 3 -16.59 18.98 6.67
CA VAL A 3 -17.35 19.88 5.78
C VAL A 3 -16.61 21.21 5.55
N ILE A 4 -16.05 21.80 6.59
CA ILE A 4 -15.30 23.07 6.48
C ILE A 4 -14.04 22.87 5.63
N ASN A 5 -13.28 21.81 5.89
CA ASN A 5 -12.09 21.50 5.12
C ASN A 5 -12.43 21.30 3.63
N ASN A 6 -13.46 20.52 3.33
CA ASN A 6 -13.88 20.27 1.97
C ASN A 6 -14.47 21.51 1.27
N TRP A 7 -15.06 22.41 2.02
CA TRP A 7 -15.50 23.68 1.49
C TRP A 7 -14.32 24.57 1.07
N LEU A 8 -13.29 24.68 1.92
CA LEU A 8 -12.08 25.44 1.61
C LEU A 8 -11.33 24.87 0.40
N HIS A 9 -11.37 23.56 0.20
CA HIS A 9 -10.68 22.85 -0.88
C HIS A 9 -11.61 22.40 -2.02
N ALA A 10 -12.83 22.91 -2.11
CA ALA A 10 -13.83 22.44 -3.08
C ALA A 10 -13.35 22.50 -4.54
N GLY A 11 -12.50 23.48 -4.89
CA GLY A 11 -11.88 23.57 -6.22
C GLY A 11 -10.99 22.38 -6.55
N GLN A 12 -10.18 21.97 -5.60
CA GLN A 12 -9.26 20.83 -5.74
C GLN A 12 -10.00 19.48 -5.77
N LEU A 13 -11.16 19.40 -5.14
CA LEU A 13 -11.96 18.17 -5.07
C LEU A 13 -12.90 17.96 -6.28
N ARG A 14 -12.89 18.86 -7.27
CA ARG A 14 -13.76 18.74 -8.46
C ARG A 14 -13.52 17.46 -9.28
N HIS A 15 -12.30 16.96 -9.31
CA HIS A 15 -11.95 15.71 -10.01
C HIS A 15 -12.72 14.50 -9.45
N ASN A 16 -13.08 14.50 -8.17
CA ASN A 16 -13.84 13.42 -7.54
C ASN A 16 -15.22 13.21 -8.18
N ARG A 17 -15.78 14.22 -8.85
CA ARG A 17 -17.08 14.10 -9.54
C ARG A 17 -17.07 13.05 -10.65
N ALA A 18 -15.93 12.87 -11.31
CA ALA A 18 -15.79 11.85 -12.34
C ALA A 18 -15.87 10.44 -11.74
N TYR A 19 -15.21 10.25 -10.58
CA TYR A 19 -15.26 8.99 -9.83
C TYR A 19 -16.65 8.71 -9.28
N TYR A 20 -17.32 9.70 -8.69
CA TYR A 20 -18.70 9.53 -8.20
C TYR A 20 -19.63 9.04 -9.33
N ARG A 21 -19.54 9.63 -10.51
CA ARG A 21 -20.31 9.19 -11.69
C ARG A 21 -19.93 7.79 -12.14
N ARG A 22 -18.62 7.49 -12.19
CA ARG A 22 -18.11 6.18 -12.60
C ARG A 22 -18.62 5.04 -11.70
N PHE A 23 -18.69 5.29 -10.39
CA PHE A 23 -19.15 4.31 -9.41
C PHE A 23 -20.65 4.46 -9.06
N GLY A 24 -21.39 5.28 -9.76
CA GLY A 24 -22.82 5.46 -9.52
C GLY A 24 -23.18 6.06 -8.16
N LEU A 25 -22.23 6.75 -7.51
CA LEU A 25 -22.41 7.28 -6.18
C LEU A 25 -23.29 8.54 -6.19
N ARG A 26 -24.39 8.51 -5.45
CA ARG A 26 -25.29 9.66 -5.23
C ARG A 26 -24.76 10.53 -4.08
N LYS A 27 -23.48 10.90 -4.16
CA LYS A 27 -22.76 11.66 -3.13
C LYS A 27 -22.14 12.92 -3.74
N ASN A 28 -21.71 13.80 -2.88
CA ASN A 28 -20.94 15.00 -3.23
C ASN A 28 -19.70 15.11 -2.32
N VAL A 29 -18.85 16.10 -2.61
CA VAL A 29 -17.59 16.30 -1.88
C VAL A 29 -17.75 16.64 -0.39
N PHE A 30 -18.96 16.95 0.05
CA PHE A 30 -19.26 17.26 1.45
C PHE A 30 -19.81 16.04 2.23
N SER A 31 -20.07 14.95 1.53
CA SER A 31 -20.64 13.75 2.11
C SER A 31 -19.56 12.67 2.29
N PRO A 32 -19.41 12.07 3.46
CA PRO A 32 -18.49 10.95 3.64
C PRO A 32 -18.92 9.78 2.76
N ILE A 33 -17.94 9.06 2.23
CA ILE A 33 -18.14 7.84 1.46
C ILE A 33 -17.73 6.66 2.34
N GLY A 34 -18.54 5.62 2.34
CA GLY A 34 -18.24 4.38 3.04
C GLY A 34 -18.57 3.17 2.16
N SER A 35 -18.17 1.99 2.60
CA SER A 35 -18.39 0.73 1.87
C SER A 35 -19.86 0.49 1.48
N LYS A 36 -20.80 0.98 2.27
CA LYS A 36 -22.26 0.88 2.01
C LYS A 36 -22.70 1.64 0.75
N ASP A 37 -21.92 2.60 0.29
CA ASP A 37 -22.25 3.43 -0.87
C ASP A 37 -21.93 2.74 -2.21
N PHE A 38 -21.15 1.66 -2.19
CA PHE A 38 -20.69 0.95 -3.38
C PHE A 38 -21.56 -0.27 -3.78
N GLY A 39 -22.73 -0.41 -3.25
CA GLY A 39 -23.61 -1.56 -3.53
C GLY A 39 -23.14 -2.86 -2.87
N GLY A 40 -23.90 -3.93 -3.05
CA GLY A 40 -23.54 -5.24 -2.48
C GLY A 40 -22.29 -5.83 -3.15
N LYS A 41 -21.51 -6.57 -2.38
CA LYS A 41 -20.43 -7.41 -2.93
C LYS A 41 -21.06 -8.49 -3.82
N HIS A 42 -20.56 -8.62 -5.03
CA HIS A 42 -20.85 -9.79 -5.87
C HIS A 42 -19.81 -10.87 -5.57
N ASP A 43 -20.17 -12.13 -5.63
CA ASP A 43 -19.23 -13.25 -5.43
C ASP A 43 -18.05 -13.21 -6.40
N SER A 44 -18.26 -12.60 -7.59
CA SER A 44 -17.21 -12.34 -8.56
C SER A 44 -16.15 -11.32 -8.10
N ASP A 45 -16.44 -10.55 -7.05
CA ASP A 45 -15.56 -9.48 -6.55
C ASP A 45 -14.68 -9.95 -5.38
N ILE A 46 -14.82 -11.21 -4.96
CA ILE A 46 -13.98 -11.81 -3.92
C ILE A 46 -12.56 -11.94 -4.47
N PRO A 47 -11.55 -11.31 -3.83
CA PRO A 47 -10.15 -11.49 -4.23
C PRO A 47 -9.80 -12.97 -4.32
N TRP A 48 -8.98 -13.34 -5.29
CA TRP A 48 -8.62 -14.75 -5.49
C TRP A 48 -7.99 -15.40 -4.24
N LEU A 49 -7.26 -14.60 -3.44
CA LEU A 49 -6.66 -15.03 -2.17
C LEU A 49 -7.69 -15.43 -1.11
N ASP A 50 -8.88 -14.86 -1.15
CA ASP A 50 -9.96 -15.13 -0.18
C ASP A 50 -10.88 -16.26 -0.65
N GLN A 51 -10.61 -16.84 -1.81
CA GLN A 51 -11.41 -17.95 -2.35
C GLN A 51 -10.97 -19.28 -1.73
N PRO A 52 -11.90 -20.22 -1.47
CA PRO A 52 -11.56 -21.52 -0.89
C PRO A 52 -10.52 -22.32 -1.69
N VAL A 53 -10.42 -22.07 -3.01
CA VAL A 53 -9.50 -22.73 -3.93
C VAL A 53 -8.18 -21.97 -4.12
N ALA A 54 -7.87 -21.00 -3.28
CA ALA A 54 -6.70 -20.12 -3.44
C ALA A 54 -5.38 -20.92 -3.53
N LEU A 55 -5.17 -21.88 -2.64
CA LEU A 55 -3.96 -22.71 -2.64
C LEU A 55 -3.86 -23.59 -3.89
N GLU A 56 -4.96 -24.22 -4.31
CA GLU A 56 -4.97 -25.04 -5.52
C GLU A 56 -4.64 -24.20 -6.77
N ARG A 57 -5.25 -23.01 -6.86
CA ARG A 57 -4.99 -22.06 -7.93
C ARG A 57 -3.55 -21.56 -7.91
N LEU A 58 -2.99 -21.33 -6.73
CA LEU A 58 -1.58 -20.96 -6.55
C LEU A 58 -0.65 -22.03 -7.13
N GLU A 59 -0.83 -23.29 -6.71
CA GLU A 59 0.03 -24.40 -7.12
C GLU A 59 0.01 -24.65 -8.63
N GLN A 60 -1.08 -24.35 -9.29
CA GLN A 60 -1.24 -24.52 -10.75
C GLN A 60 -0.73 -23.30 -11.54
N HIS A 61 -0.38 -22.20 -10.88
CA HIS A 61 -0.02 -20.97 -11.59
C HIS A 61 1.42 -21.01 -12.14
N PRO A 62 1.65 -20.81 -13.46
CA PRO A 62 2.97 -20.94 -14.07
C PRO A 62 4.04 -20.04 -13.47
N TRP A 63 3.68 -18.79 -13.14
CA TRP A 63 4.58 -17.85 -12.49
C TRP A 63 5.06 -18.36 -11.13
N PHE A 64 4.15 -18.92 -10.31
CA PHE A 64 4.49 -19.50 -9.02
C PHE A 64 5.41 -20.72 -9.16
N GLN A 65 5.12 -21.61 -10.13
CA GLN A 65 5.94 -22.80 -10.39
C GLN A 65 7.36 -22.46 -10.87
N ALA A 66 7.56 -21.28 -11.49
CA ALA A 66 8.86 -20.81 -11.94
C ALA A 66 9.73 -20.24 -10.81
N LEU A 67 9.18 -19.99 -9.63
CA LEU A 67 9.92 -19.50 -8.47
C LEU A 67 10.77 -20.59 -7.84
N ASP A 68 11.85 -20.19 -7.14
CA ASP A 68 12.59 -21.09 -6.28
C ASP A 68 11.76 -21.62 -5.11
N ALA A 69 12.17 -22.75 -4.54
CA ALA A 69 11.42 -23.41 -3.47
C ALA A 69 11.27 -22.55 -2.20
N GLY A 70 12.24 -21.68 -1.90
CA GLY A 70 12.19 -20.77 -0.77
C GLY A 70 11.09 -19.74 -0.95
N MET A 71 11.04 -19.07 -2.10
CA MET A 71 10.01 -18.09 -2.42
C MET A 71 8.63 -18.74 -2.54
N GLN A 72 8.52 -19.92 -3.13
CA GLN A 72 7.27 -20.68 -3.14
C GLN A 72 6.74 -20.94 -1.72
N SER A 73 7.61 -21.32 -0.79
CA SER A 73 7.24 -21.53 0.61
C SER A 73 6.71 -20.26 1.26
N LYS A 74 7.36 -19.12 1.02
CA LYS A 74 6.94 -17.81 1.55
C LYS A 74 5.58 -17.37 1.00
N ILE A 75 5.33 -17.60 -0.28
CA ILE A 75 4.03 -17.24 -0.89
C ILE A 75 2.93 -18.18 -0.41
N ARG A 76 3.18 -19.49 -0.26
CA ARG A 76 2.22 -20.40 0.36
C ARG A 76 1.87 -19.96 1.78
N GLN A 77 2.87 -19.59 2.57
CA GLN A 77 2.66 -19.05 3.91
C GLN A 77 1.74 -17.82 3.85
N PHE A 78 2.00 -16.87 2.94
CA PHE A 78 1.16 -15.68 2.81
C PHE A 78 -0.30 -16.04 2.47
N VAL A 79 -0.53 -16.97 1.55
CA VAL A 79 -1.89 -17.39 1.16
C VAL A 79 -2.60 -18.12 2.31
N THR A 80 -1.88 -18.83 3.15
CA THR A 80 -2.44 -19.58 4.28
C THR A 80 -2.68 -18.71 5.51
N ASP A 81 -1.68 -17.89 5.86
CA ASP A 81 -1.62 -17.19 7.16
C ASP A 81 -1.96 -15.71 7.04
N GLY A 82 -2.03 -15.16 5.81
CA GLY A 82 -2.26 -13.73 5.54
C GLY A 82 -1.01 -12.86 5.71
N TYR A 83 0.13 -13.44 6.05
CA TYR A 83 1.41 -12.74 6.14
C TYR A 83 2.58 -13.67 5.81
N THR A 84 3.70 -13.06 5.46
CA THR A 84 5.01 -13.74 5.35
C THR A 84 6.13 -12.78 5.64
N VAL A 85 7.30 -13.31 5.99
CA VAL A 85 8.53 -12.55 6.22
C VAL A 85 9.55 -12.97 5.17
N LEU A 86 10.05 -12.03 4.40
CA LEU A 86 11.15 -12.21 3.46
C LEU A 86 12.46 -11.80 4.15
N GLU A 87 13.06 -12.75 4.83
CA GLU A 87 14.29 -12.50 5.60
C GLU A 87 15.45 -12.18 4.64
N ASN A 88 16.26 -11.19 5.02
CA ASN A 88 17.44 -10.76 4.24
C ASN A 88 17.12 -10.41 2.78
N TYR A 89 15.88 -9.99 2.49
CA TYR A 89 15.44 -9.66 1.14
C TYR A 89 16.24 -8.51 0.52
N PHE A 90 16.55 -7.50 1.31
CA PHE A 90 17.50 -6.46 0.94
C PHE A 90 18.86 -6.70 1.61
N PRO A 91 19.99 -6.46 0.91
CA PRO A 91 21.32 -6.54 1.49
C PRO A 91 21.47 -5.60 2.70
N GLU A 92 22.21 -6.02 3.73
CA GLU A 92 22.45 -5.22 4.94
C GLU A 92 23.01 -3.83 4.62
N GLY A 93 23.95 -3.73 3.68
CA GLY A 93 24.51 -2.44 3.26
C GLY A 93 23.48 -1.50 2.64
N ALA A 94 22.46 -2.03 1.94
CA ALA A 94 21.39 -1.22 1.36
C ALA A 94 20.44 -0.69 2.44
N THR A 95 20.09 -1.51 3.42
CA THR A 95 19.24 -1.07 4.54
C THR A 95 19.98 -0.07 5.45
N THR A 96 21.27 -0.25 5.67
CA THR A 96 22.11 0.71 6.40
C THR A 96 22.17 2.06 5.66
N ALA A 97 22.35 2.05 4.36
CA ALA A 97 22.35 3.27 3.54
C ALA A 97 20.99 3.99 3.60
N LEU A 98 19.89 3.24 3.54
CA LEU A 98 18.53 3.81 3.65
C LEU A 98 18.32 4.46 5.03
N ASN A 99 18.75 3.83 6.13
CA ASN A 99 18.65 4.40 7.46
C ASN A 99 19.47 5.70 7.58
N ALA A 100 20.70 5.72 7.08
CA ALA A 100 21.53 6.93 7.08
C ALA A 100 20.88 8.07 6.25
N GLU A 101 20.20 7.74 5.16
CA GLU A 101 19.47 8.72 4.35
C GLU A 101 18.23 9.26 5.09
N VAL A 102 17.51 8.42 5.82
CA VAL A 102 16.41 8.86 6.69
C VAL A 102 16.92 9.85 7.75
N ASP A 103 18.02 9.52 8.44
CA ASP A 103 18.63 10.40 9.45
C ASP A 103 19.05 11.74 8.84
N ARG A 104 19.70 11.72 7.68
CA ARG A 104 20.09 12.93 6.95
C ARG A 104 18.90 13.83 6.59
N LEU A 105 17.78 13.26 6.19
CA LEU A 105 16.56 14.01 5.86
C LEU A 105 15.93 14.62 7.11
N LEU A 106 15.91 13.89 8.22
CA LEU A 106 15.43 14.39 9.52
C LEU A 106 16.25 15.58 9.99
N ASP A 107 17.58 15.46 9.96
CA ASP A 107 18.50 16.53 10.37
C ASP A 107 18.36 17.77 9.50
N SER A 108 18.06 17.60 8.22
CA SER A 108 17.83 18.72 7.29
C SER A 108 16.44 19.35 7.41
N GLY A 109 15.55 18.82 8.24
CA GLY A 109 14.17 19.27 8.37
C GLY A 109 13.27 18.93 7.18
N LYS A 110 13.75 18.13 6.21
CA LYS A 110 12.99 17.68 5.05
C LYS A 110 12.09 16.48 5.37
N THR A 111 11.11 16.69 6.23
CA THR A 111 10.23 15.61 6.71
C THR A 111 8.87 15.57 5.99
N GLY A 112 8.67 16.45 5.01
CA GLY A 112 7.36 16.60 4.37
C GLY A 112 6.33 17.23 5.31
N PHE A 113 5.05 17.05 4.98
CA PHE A 113 3.97 17.50 5.84
C PHE A 113 3.85 16.60 7.08
N ASN A 114 4.28 17.10 8.23
CA ASN A 114 4.45 16.28 9.43
C ASN A 114 4.04 17.06 10.69
N TYR A 115 2.96 16.61 11.32
CA TYR A 115 2.46 17.25 12.56
C TYR A 115 3.31 16.93 13.80
N THR A 116 4.08 15.84 13.80
CA THR A 116 4.71 15.33 15.03
C THR A 116 6.24 15.40 15.02
N GLY A 117 6.87 15.67 13.86
CA GLY A 117 8.33 15.61 13.70
C GLY A 117 8.94 14.21 13.79
N ARG A 118 8.12 13.17 13.98
CA ARG A 118 8.57 11.78 14.22
C ARG A 118 8.37 10.85 13.03
N LYS A 119 7.95 11.38 11.89
CA LYS A 119 7.70 10.61 10.68
C LYS A 119 7.99 11.43 9.43
N ILE A 120 8.37 10.74 8.37
CA ILE A 120 8.60 11.33 7.06
C ILE A 120 7.51 10.80 6.12
N PHE A 121 6.81 11.72 5.48
CA PHE A 121 5.85 11.39 4.43
C PHE A 121 6.52 11.41 3.07
N ASN A 122 6.11 10.47 2.20
CA ASN A 122 6.56 10.38 0.82
C ASN A 122 8.08 10.45 0.69
N LEU A 123 8.78 9.66 1.50
CA LEU A 123 10.23 9.57 1.48
C LEU A 123 10.80 9.36 0.06
N PRO A 124 10.16 8.56 -0.84
CA PRO A 124 10.60 8.39 -2.22
C PRO A 124 10.61 9.65 -3.09
N GLU A 125 9.90 10.69 -2.71
CA GLU A 125 9.90 11.99 -3.39
C GLU A 125 11.08 12.87 -2.97
N GLN A 126 11.73 12.51 -1.86
CA GLN A 126 12.80 13.27 -1.24
C GLN A 126 14.17 12.60 -1.39
N SER A 127 14.19 11.34 -1.82
CA SER A 127 15.41 10.53 -1.96
C SER A 127 15.24 9.46 -3.04
N ASP A 128 16.15 9.46 -4.01
CA ASP A 128 16.18 8.45 -5.08
C ASP A 128 16.44 7.06 -4.49
N LEU A 129 17.32 6.95 -3.49
CA LEU A 129 17.59 5.71 -2.79
C LEU A 129 16.32 5.11 -2.18
N ALA A 130 15.52 5.93 -1.49
CA ALA A 130 14.24 5.50 -0.95
C ALA A 130 13.24 5.16 -2.08
N GLY A 131 13.32 5.87 -3.19
CA GLY A 131 12.55 5.59 -4.39
C GLY A 131 12.82 4.20 -4.96
N ASP A 132 14.07 3.76 -4.97
CA ASP A 132 14.48 2.43 -5.45
C ASP A 132 13.93 1.31 -4.56
N PHE A 133 13.95 1.49 -3.23
CA PHE A 133 13.30 0.56 -2.31
C PHE A 133 11.78 0.51 -2.52
N PHE A 134 11.15 1.67 -2.64
CA PHE A 134 9.70 1.80 -2.75
C PHE A 134 9.16 1.23 -4.07
N ARG A 135 9.93 1.34 -5.14
CA ARG A 135 9.58 0.85 -6.47
C ARG A 135 10.35 -0.40 -6.88
N HIS A 136 10.83 -1.17 -5.92
CA HIS A 136 11.64 -2.36 -6.17
C HIS A 136 10.89 -3.36 -7.08
N PRO A 137 11.33 -3.59 -8.34
CA PRO A 137 10.53 -4.30 -9.32
C PRO A 137 10.19 -5.75 -8.93
N PRO A 138 11.12 -6.57 -8.38
CA PRO A 138 10.78 -7.93 -7.96
C PRO A 138 9.74 -7.97 -6.86
N LEU A 139 9.76 -7.01 -5.91
CA LEU A 139 8.74 -6.93 -4.86
C LEU A 139 7.38 -6.54 -5.43
N LEU A 140 7.35 -5.58 -6.36
CA LEU A 140 6.11 -5.17 -7.03
C LEU A 140 5.52 -6.28 -7.90
N GLU A 141 6.35 -7.15 -8.46
CA GLU A 141 5.90 -8.33 -9.19
C GLU A 141 5.17 -9.31 -8.26
N ILE A 142 5.78 -9.64 -7.10
CA ILE A 142 5.16 -10.48 -6.07
C ILE A 142 3.83 -9.87 -5.63
N LEU A 143 3.81 -8.59 -5.29
CA LEU A 143 2.61 -7.90 -4.84
C LEU A 143 1.53 -7.87 -5.92
N SER A 144 1.91 -7.64 -7.18
CA SER A 144 0.97 -7.65 -8.32
C SER A 144 0.34 -9.01 -8.51
N PHE A 145 1.13 -10.08 -8.37
CA PHE A 145 0.63 -11.44 -8.40
C PHE A 145 -0.40 -11.68 -7.27
N LEU A 146 -0.03 -11.35 -6.03
CA LEU A 146 -0.90 -11.54 -4.87
C LEU A 146 -2.20 -10.72 -4.97
N LEU A 147 -2.12 -9.49 -5.45
CA LEU A 147 -3.29 -8.65 -5.67
C LEU A 147 -4.14 -9.07 -6.89
N GLY A 148 -3.60 -9.89 -7.79
CA GLY A 148 -4.23 -10.20 -9.09
C GLY A 148 -4.37 -8.98 -10.02
N LYS A 149 -3.65 -7.90 -9.73
CA LYS A 149 -3.65 -6.62 -10.46
C LYS A 149 -2.29 -5.95 -10.29
N PRO A 150 -1.87 -5.06 -11.21
CA PRO A 150 -0.63 -4.30 -11.04
C PRO A 150 -0.60 -3.55 -9.71
N ALA A 151 0.40 -3.81 -8.88
CA ALA A 151 0.65 -3.08 -7.65
C ALA A 151 1.21 -1.69 -7.97
N LEU A 152 0.58 -0.65 -7.48
CA LEU A 152 1.00 0.74 -7.65
C LEU A 152 1.35 1.33 -6.29
N PRO A 153 2.63 1.48 -5.95
CA PRO A 153 3.02 2.17 -4.73
C PRO A 153 2.68 3.65 -4.85
N PHE A 154 1.90 4.19 -3.93
CA PHE A 154 1.40 5.57 -4.04
C PHE A 154 1.76 6.45 -2.85
N GLN A 155 2.07 5.88 -1.70
CA GLN A 155 2.40 6.62 -0.49
C GLN A 155 3.35 5.82 0.40
N SER A 156 4.26 6.52 1.06
CA SER A 156 5.07 5.95 2.12
C SER A 156 5.01 6.81 3.39
N MET A 157 5.09 6.14 4.54
CA MET A 157 5.26 6.77 5.84
C MET A 157 6.40 6.08 6.59
N ASN A 158 7.45 6.82 6.88
CA ASN A 158 8.57 6.33 7.69
C ASN A 158 8.43 6.86 9.11
N PHE A 159 8.40 5.96 10.07
CA PHE A 159 8.34 6.27 11.49
C PHE A 159 9.72 6.11 12.11
N THR A 160 10.20 7.10 12.85
CA THR A 160 11.48 7.05 13.58
C THR A 160 11.36 6.38 14.94
N VAL A 161 10.17 6.40 15.48
CA VAL A 161 9.77 5.67 16.70
C VAL A 161 8.41 5.06 16.37
N GLY A 162 8.11 3.87 16.71
CA GLY A 162 6.89 3.15 16.31
C GLY A 162 5.66 4.03 16.07
N SER A 163 4.73 3.58 15.27
CA SER A 163 3.56 4.38 14.85
C SER A 163 2.62 4.72 16.01
N GLU A 164 2.64 3.94 17.11
CA GLU A 164 1.72 4.03 18.25
C GLU A 164 0.22 4.02 17.82
N GLN A 165 -0.04 3.52 16.62
CA GLN A 165 -1.41 3.44 16.09
C GLN A 165 -2.14 2.25 16.72
N ARG A 166 -3.42 2.43 16.99
CA ARG A 166 -4.29 1.30 17.36
C ARG A 166 -4.41 0.34 16.19
N VAL A 167 -4.71 -0.92 16.49
CA VAL A 167 -5.03 -1.91 15.44
C VAL A 167 -6.15 -1.36 14.56
N HIS A 168 -5.90 -1.32 13.26
CA HIS A 168 -6.82 -0.78 12.26
C HIS A 168 -6.64 -1.52 10.93
N SER A 169 -7.55 -1.31 10.04
CA SER A 169 -7.46 -1.73 8.64
C SER A 169 -7.39 -0.50 7.76
N ASP A 170 -6.44 -0.49 6.83
CA ASP A 170 -6.33 0.55 5.80
C ASP A 170 -7.31 0.28 4.65
N SER A 171 -8.55 -0.07 4.99
CA SER A 171 -9.61 -0.19 4.00
C SER A 171 -9.98 1.19 3.47
N ILE A 172 -9.79 1.39 2.20
CA ILE A 172 -10.19 2.59 1.47
C ILE A 172 -11.61 2.40 0.96
#